data_277c77bf709ebbc16c4726b50169f638
#
_entry.id   277c77bf709ebbc16c4726b50169f638
#
_cell.length_a   1.000
_cell.length_b   1.000
_cell.length_c   1.000
_cell.angle_alpha   90.00
_cell.angle_beta   90.00
_cell.angle_gamma   90.00
#
_symmetry.space_group_name_H-M   'P 1'
#
loop_
_entity.id
_entity.type
_entity.pdbx_description
1 polymer ?
#
loop_
_entity_poly.entity_id
_entity_poly.type
_entity_poly.pdbx_seq_one_letter_code
_entity_poly.pdbx_strand_id
1 'polypeptide(L)'
;MDISQLSEFAGNHALLVMALAGIIIMLLAGEVQQRIGGVKNVGPVDATRLLNHEDAIMIDMRNDNDYQAGHIVNAVHLPECNDSTMQGLEKFRKRPLIVYCRSGQQSTGVCSKLRKQGFEPVYNLKGGVVAWQNANLPLSRSQAGN
;
A
#
# COMPACT_ATOMS: atom_id res chain seq x y z
N MET A 1 -23.56 -33.51 -17.07
CA MET A 1 -23.88 -32.34 -17.90
C MET A 1 -23.06 -32.48 -19.17
N ASP A 2 -23.73 -32.72 -20.30
CA ASP A 2 -23.03 -32.89 -21.56
C ASP A 2 -22.69 -31.55 -22.19
N ILE A 3 -21.56 -31.48 -22.88
CA ILE A 3 -21.06 -30.26 -23.55
C ILE A 3 -22.10 -29.69 -24.52
N SER A 4 -22.94 -30.56 -25.12
CA SER A 4 -24.05 -30.17 -25.97
C SER A 4 -25.13 -29.36 -25.25
N GLN A 5 -25.46 -29.69 -24.00
CA GLN A 5 -26.44 -28.95 -23.19
C GLN A 5 -25.90 -27.57 -22.79
N LEU A 6 -24.60 -27.46 -22.52
CA LEU A 6 -23.95 -26.20 -22.25
C LEU A 6 -23.95 -25.26 -23.47
N SER A 7 -23.71 -25.80 -24.67
CA SER A 7 -23.71 -25.00 -25.88
C SER A 7 -25.11 -24.49 -26.26
N GLU A 8 -26.13 -25.32 -26.03
CA GLU A 8 -27.54 -24.95 -26.24
C GLU A 8 -28.03 -23.90 -25.23
N PHE A 9 -27.63 -24.04 -23.97
CA PHE A 9 -27.90 -23.06 -22.94
C PHE A 9 -27.23 -21.70 -23.23
N ALA A 10 -25.98 -21.73 -23.67
CA ALA A 10 -25.23 -20.50 -24.01
C ALA A 10 -25.86 -19.83 -25.26
N GLY A 11 -26.35 -20.58 -26.23
CA GLY A 11 -27.03 -20.05 -27.41
C GLY A 11 -28.38 -19.39 -27.08
N ASN A 12 -29.14 -20.00 -26.17
CA ASN A 12 -30.47 -19.53 -25.77
C ASN A 12 -30.40 -18.36 -24.77
N HIS A 13 -29.30 -18.20 -24.07
CA HIS A 13 -29.09 -17.16 -23.05
C HIS A 13 -27.81 -16.32 -23.29
N ALA A 14 -27.52 -16.00 -24.55
CA ALA A 14 -26.31 -15.31 -24.97
C ALA A 14 -26.05 -14.00 -24.15
N LEU A 15 -27.12 -13.28 -23.83
CA LEU A 15 -27.01 -12.02 -23.06
C LEU A 15 -26.56 -12.26 -21.62
N LEU A 16 -27.06 -13.32 -20.98
CA LEU A 16 -26.62 -13.69 -19.62
C LEU A 16 -25.17 -14.22 -19.61
N VAL A 17 -24.78 -14.99 -20.61
CA VAL A 17 -23.43 -15.51 -20.75
C VAL A 17 -22.42 -14.36 -20.97
N MET A 18 -22.77 -13.37 -21.82
CA MET A 18 -21.93 -12.20 -22.02
C MET A 18 -21.83 -11.33 -20.76
N ALA A 19 -22.91 -11.14 -20.02
CA ALA A 19 -22.90 -10.41 -18.76
C ALA A 19 -22.01 -11.10 -17.72
N LEU A 20 -22.14 -12.42 -17.58
CA LEU A 20 -21.30 -13.22 -16.69
C LEU A 20 -19.82 -13.15 -17.07
N ALA A 21 -19.51 -13.31 -18.36
CA ALA A 21 -18.15 -13.18 -18.87
C ALA A 21 -17.56 -11.78 -18.61
N GLY A 22 -18.35 -10.72 -18.81
CA GLY A 22 -17.96 -9.35 -18.50
C GLY A 22 -17.62 -9.14 -17.03
N ILE A 23 -18.43 -9.70 -16.13
CA ILE A 23 -18.17 -9.63 -14.67
C ILE A 23 -16.89 -10.39 -14.32
N ILE A 24 -16.70 -11.59 -14.87
CA ILE A 24 -15.48 -12.40 -14.63
C ILE A 24 -14.24 -11.66 -15.13
N ILE A 25 -14.28 -11.08 -16.32
CA ILE A 25 -13.18 -10.30 -16.90
C ILE A 25 -12.89 -9.08 -16.02
N MET A 26 -13.92 -8.38 -15.55
CA MET A 26 -13.76 -7.21 -14.67
C MET A 26 -13.13 -7.58 -13.34
N LEU A 27 -13.53 -8.71 -12.73
CA LEU A 27 -12.94 -9.21 -11.49
C LEU A 27 -11.48 -9.64 -11.69
N LEU A 28 -11.19 -10.37 -12.76
CA LEU A 28 -9.83 -10.82 -13.09
C LEU A 28 -8.92 -9.63 -13.45
N ALA A 29 -9.42 -8.63 -14.18
CA ALA A 29 -8.66 -7.44 -14.49
C ALA A 29 -8.29 -6.64 -13.22
N GLY A 30 -9.21 -6.55 -12.25
CA GLY A 30 -8.93 -5.95 -10.95
C GLY A 30 -7.83 -6.68 -10.18
N GLU A 31 -7.89 -8.00 -10.15
CA GLU A 31 -6.88 -8.86 -9.49
C GLU A 31 -5.50 -8.75 -10.15
N VAL A 32 -5.48 -8.78 -11.49
CA VAL A 32 -4.24 -8.66 -12.29
C VAL A 32 -3.64 -7.27 -12.14
N GLN A 33 -4.44 -6.21 -12.11
CA GLN A 33 -3.97 -4.84 -11.93
C GLN A 33 -3.38 -4.63 -10.54
N GLN A 34 -3.91 -5.27 -9.51
CA GLN A 34 -3.33 -5.29 -8.17
C GLN A 34 -1.99 -6.06 -8.13
N ARG A 35 -1.82 -7.11 -8.94
CA ARG A 35 -0.58 -7.91 -8.97
C ARG A 35 0.53 -7.31 -9.83
N ILE A 36 0.21 -6.72 -10.97
CA ILE A 36 1.20 -6.16 -11.92
C ILE A 36 1.67 -4.76 -11.53
N GLY A 37 0.78 -3.93 -10.98
CA GLY A 37 1.11 -2.60 -10.44
C GLY A 37 1.11 -2.57 -8.92
N GLY A 38 0.95 -3.73 -8.26
CA GLY A 38 0.57 -3.87 -6.88
C GLY A 38 1.63 -3.35 -5.92
N VAL A 39 1.25 -2.36 -5.14
CA VAL A 39 1.94 -1.99 -3.93
C VAL A 39 1.91 -3.20 -3.00
N LYS A 40 3.08 -3.68 -2.58
CA LYS A 40 3.18 -4.77 -1.61
C LYS A 40 2.72 -4.26 -0.25
N ASN A 41 1.77 -4.98 0.36
CA ASN A 41 1.33 -4.69 1.72
C ASN A 41 2.13 -5.53 2.72
N VAL A 42 2.57 -4.90 3.80
CA VAL A 42 3.24 -5.57 4.92
C VAL A 42 2.50 -5.28 6.21
N GLY A 43 2.33 -6.30 7.04
CA GLY A 43 1.79 -6.13 8.38
C GLY A 43 2.81 -5.53 9.36
N PRO A 44 2.39 -5.10 10.57
CA PRO A 44 3.29 -4.51 11.56
C PRO A 44 4.48 -5.38 11.93
N VAL A 45 4.29 -6.69 12.05
CA VAL A 45 5.36 -7.66 12.39
C VAL A 45 6.40 -7.75 11.27
N ASP A 46 5.95 -7.86 10.02
CA ASP A 46 6.86 -7.91 8.87
C ASP A 46 7.57 -6.58 8.66
N ALA A 47 6.87 -5.46 8.87
CA ALA A 47 7.46 -4.14 8.84
C ALA A 47 8.57 -3.98 9.88
N THR A 48 8.36 -4.47 11.11
CA THR A 48 9.40 -4.47 12.16
C THR A 48 10.62 -5.29 11.73
N ARG A 49 10.40 -6.43 11.07
CA ARG A 49 11.50 -7.24 10.53
C ARG A 49 12.30 -6.51 9.45
N LEU A 50 11.61 -5.85 8.51
CA LEU A 50 12.26 -5.03 7.48
C LEU A 50 13.08 -3.88 8.09
N LEU A 51 12.55 -3.22 9.12
CA LEU A 51 13.27 -2.16 9.85
C LEU A 51 14.55 -2.67 10.51
N ASN A 52 14.50 -3.85 11.13
CA ASN A 52 15.61 -4.37 11.91
C ASN A 52 16.68 -5.08 11.08
N HIS A 53 16.31 -5.70 9.97
CA HIS A 53 17.21 -6.56 9.19
C HIS A 53 17.54 -6.01 7.80
N GLU A 54 16.70 -5.18 7.22
CA GLU A 54 16.88 -4.68 5.86
C GLU A 54 17.09 -3.15 5.81
N ASP A 55 17.26 -2.53 6.97
CA ASP A 55 17.49 -1.08 7.08
C ASP A 55 16.37 -0.24 6.38
N ALA A 56 15.14 -0.74 6.48
CA ALA A 56 13.99 -0.07 5.89
C ALA A 56 13.72 1.31 6.53
N ILE A 57 13.10 2.19 5.77
CA ILE A 57 12.69 3.52 6.21
C ILE A 57 11.17 3.57 6.31
N MET A 58 10.65 3.99 7.47
CA MET A 58 9.24 4.34 7.64
C MET A 58 8.97 5.75 7.14
N ILE A 59 7.89 5.91 6.39
CA ILE A 59 7.44 7.21 5.88
C ILE A 59 6.02 7.47 6.39
N ASP A 60 5.87 8.51 7.20
CA ASP A 60 4.58 8.97 7.72
C ASP A 60 4.00 10.05 6.81
N MET A 61 2.89 9.77 6.16
CA MET A 61 2.21 10.73 5.28
C MET A 61 1.03 11.45 5.94
N ARG A 62 0.85 11.32 7.26
CA ARG A 62 -0.20 12.02 7.99
C ARG A 62 0.13 13.50 8.14
N ASN A 63 -0.86 14.30 8.53
CA ASN A 63 -0.66 15.70 8.82
C ASN A 63 0.28 15.93 10.04
N ASP A 64 0.72 17.18 10.20
CA ASP A 64 1.66 17.55 11.26
C ASP A 64 1.14 17.24 12.66
N ASN A 65 -0.14 17.49 12.92
CA ASN A 65 -0.73 17.27 14.25
C ASN A 65 -0.72 15.79 14.62
N ASP A 66 -1.10 14.91 13.68
CA ASP A 66 -1.10 13.45 13.90
C ASP A 66 0.33 12.91 14.08
N TYR A 67 1.27 13.42 13.30
CA TYR A 67 2.68 13.04 13.40
C TYR A 67 3.26 13.43 14.75
N GLN A 68 3.03 14.67 15.21
CA GLN A 68 3.52 15.16 16.50
C GLN A 68 2.88 14.44 17.69
N ALA A 69 1.61 14.10 17.59
CA ALA A 69 0.89 13.36 18.64
C ALA A 69 1.45 11.95 18.86
N GLY A 70 2.02 11.33 17.83
CA GLY A 70 2.68 10.04 17.90
C GLY A 70 2.92 9.44 16.53
N HIS A 71 4.15 9.06 16.24
CA HIS A 71 4.59 8.45 14.99
C HIS A 71 5.46 7.22 15.23
N ILE A 72 5.63 6.39 14.23
CA ILE A 72 6.52 5.23 14.32
C ILE A 72 7.96 5.72 14.48
N VAL A 73 8.71 5.08 15.35
CA VAL A 73 10.09 5.50 15.69
C VAL A 73 10.93 5.66 14.42
N ASN A 74 11.67 6.76 14.32
CA ASN A 74 12.51 7.14 13.18
C ASN A 74 11.76 7.30 11.84
N ALA A 75 10.44 7.48 11.85
CA ALA A 75 9.69 7.74 10.63
C ALA A 75 10.06 9.11 10.04
N VAL A 76 10.25 9.15 8.73
CA VAL A 76 10.38 10.37 7.95
C VAL A 76 8.99 10.94 7.70
N HIS A 77 8.76 12.18 8.08
CA HIS A 77 7.49 12.85 7.87
C HIS A 77 7.38 13.38 6.43
N LEU A 78 6.34 12.96 5.72
CA LEU A 78 6.08 13.32 4.33
C LEU A 78 4.58 13.58 4.14
N PRO A 79 4.02 14.70 4.68
CA PRO A 79 2.59 14.98 4.62
C PRO A 79 2.08 15.22 3.19
N GLU A 80 2.96 15.66 2.31
CA GLU A 80 2.68 15.88 0.90
C GLU A 80 3.67 15.14 0.01
N CYS A 81 3.15 14.40 -0.97
CA CYS A 81 3.96 13.69 -1.95
C CYS A 81 4.01 14.49 -3.25
N ASN A 82 4.91 15.45 -3.31
CA ASN A 82 5.22 16.26 -4.49
C ASN A 82 6.68 16.06 -4.92
N ASP A 83 7.08 16.61 -6.05
CA ASP A 83 8.41 16.39 -6.62
C ASP A 83 9.54 16.88 -5.69
N SER A 84 9.33 17.98 -4.98
CA SER A 84 10.35 18.52 -4.06
C SER A 84 10.52 17.66 -2.81
N THR A 85 9.42 17.13 -2.27
CA THR A 85 9.47 16.23 -1.10
C THR A 85 10.06 14.87 -1.48
N MET A 86 9.81 14.39 -2.71
CA MET A 86 10.42 13.17 -3.23
C MET A 86 11.94 13.30 -3.40
N GLN A 87 12.45 14.47 -3.81
CA GLN A 87 13.88 14.72 -3.87
C GLN A 87 14.57 14.53 -2.51
N GLY A 88 13.90 14.88 -1.43
CA GLY A 88 14.37 14.63 -0.07
C GLY A 88 14.54 13.14 0.28
N LEU A 89 13.85 12.26 -0.46
CA LEU A 89 13.92 10.80 -0.29
C LEU A 89 15.02 10.14 -1.15
N GLU A 90 15.68 10.86 -2.05
CA GLU A 90 16.70 10.30 -2.96
C GLU A 90 17.83 9.54 -2.23
N LYS A 91 18.21 10.02 -1.05
CA LYS A 91 19.20 9.35 -0.19
C LYS A 91 18.77 7.95 0.27
N PHE A 92 17.48 7.64 0.19
CA PHE A 92 16.92 6.35 0.59
C PHE A 92 16.55 5.46 -0.62
N ARG A 93 16.90 5.86 -1.85
CA ARG A 93 16.48 5.17 -3.09
C ARG A 93 16.82 3.67 -3.10
N LYS A 94 17.89 3.27 -2.46
CA LYS A 94 18.36 1.87 -2.39
C LYS A 94 17.87 1.12 -1.15
N ARG A 95 17.08 1.77 -0.29
CA ARG A 95 16.57 1.18 0.95
C ARG A 95 15.09 0.84 0.79
N PRO A 96 14.60 -0.23 1.42
CA PRO A 96 13.18 -0.49 1.47
C PRO A 96 12.41 0.68 2.10
N LEU A 97 11.37 1.16 1.45
CA LEU A 97 10.49 2.20 1.97
C LEU A 97 9.17 1.58 2.42
N ILE A 98 8.73 1.90 3.61
CA ILE A 98 7.44 1.49 4.16
C ILE A 98 6.62 2.74 4.42
N VAL A 99 5.62 2.98 3.59
CA VAL A 99 4.75 4.17 3.71
C VAL A 99 3.53 3.82 4.52
N TYR A 100 3.12 4.72 5.42
CA TYR A 100 1.91 4.54 6.18
C TYR A 100 1.11 5.84 6.33
N CYS A 101 -0.18 5.66 6.45
CA CYS A 101 -1.15 6.67 6.88
C CYS A 101 -1.90 6.15 8.10
N ARG A 102 -3.06 6.68 8.39
CA ARG A 102 -3.86 6.23 9.53
C ARG A 102 -4.37 4.79 9.36
N SER A 103 -4.95 4.46 8.20
CA SER A 103 -5.62 3.17 7.89
C SER A 103 -4.92 2.32 6.84
N GLY A 104 -3.89 2.82 6.17
CA GLY A 104 -3.20 2.14 5.07
C GLY A 104 -3.85 2.31 3.69
N GLN A 105 -4.93 3.10 3.57
CA GLN A 105 -5.61 3.32 2.28
C GLN A 105 -4.96 4.44 1.46
N GLN A 106 -4.74 5.61 2.05
CA GLN A 106 -4.14 6.75 1.37
C GLN A 106 -2.68 6.51 0.98
N SER A 107 -1.94 5.81 1.83
CA SER A 107 -0.52 5.48 1.61
C SER A 107 -0.28 4.61 0.38
N THR A 108 -1.25 3.82 -0.06
CA THR A 108 -1.15 3.02 -1.28
C THR A 108 -0.90 3.89 -2.53
N GLY A 109 -1.57 5.03 -2.64
CA GLY A 109 -1.36 5.98 -3.74
C GLY A 109 0.05 6.58 -3.74
N VAL A 110 0.59 6.91 -2.57
CA VAL A 110 1.96 7.41 -2.42
C VAL A 110 2.98 6.33 -2.77
N CYS A 111 2.78 5.09 -2.33
CA CYS A 111 3.62 3.96 -2.72
C CYS A 111 3.70 3.80 -4.24
N SER A 112 2.56 3.92 -4.94
CA SER A 112 2.50 3.84 -6.40
C SER A 112 3.29 4.97 -7.07
N LYS A 113 3.21 6.20 -6.56
CA LYS A 113 3.99 7.34 -7.05
C LYS A 113 5.48 7.13 -6.85
N LEU A 114 5.91 6.70 -5.67
CA LEU A 114 7.31 6.42 -5.35
C LEU A 114 7.89 5.34 -6.28
N ARG A 115 7.14 4.26 -6.53
CA ARG A 115 7.56 3.21 -7.46
C ARG A 115 7.72 3.74 -8.90
N LYS A 116 6.82 4.59 -9.38
CA LYS A 116 6.93 5.25 -10.69
C LYS A 116 8.16 6.13 -10.80
N GLN A 117 8.63 6.70 -9.70
CA GLN A 117 9.86 7.49 -9.61
C GLN A 117 11.13 6.63 -9.46
N GLY A 118 10.99 5.30 -9.47
CA GLY A 118 12.11 4.37 -9.41
C GLY A 118 12.59 4.00 -8.01
N PHE A 119 11.80 4.29 -6.98
CA PHE A 119 12.05 3.76 -5.63
C PHE A 119 11.60 2.30 -5.56
N GLU A 120 12.49 1.42 -5.14
CA GLU A 120 12.20 -0.02 -5.03
C GLU A 120 13.16 -0.66 -4.02
N PRO A 121 12.65 -1.51 -3.09
CA PRO A 121 11.25 -1.87 -2.89
C PRO A 121 10.45 -0.84 -2.07
N VAL A 122 9.16 -0.69 -2.39
CA VAL A 122 8.22 0.16 -1.65
C VAL A 122 7.05 -0.68 -1.14
N TYR A 123 6.77 -0.55 0.13
CA TYR A 123 5.71 -1.27 0.83
C TYR A 123 4.68 -0.31 1.42
N ASN A 124 3.45 -0.76 1.51
CA ASN A 124 2.39 -0.10 2.27
C ASN A 124 2.19 -0.81 3.60
N LEU A 125 2.16 -0.08 4.71
CA LEU A 125 1.82 -0.65 6.01
C LEU A 125 0.32 -0.95 6.07
N LYS A 126 -0.03 -2.22 6.01
CA LYS A 126 -1.41 -2.69 6.06
C LYS A 126 -2.06 -2.28 7.38
N GLY A 127 -3.20 -1.58 7.27
CA GLY A 127 -3.92 -1.05 8.41
C GLY A 127 -3.29 0.20 9.04
N GLY A 128 -2.19 0.71 8.49
CA GLY A 128 -1.54 1.95 8.89
C GLY A 128 -1.10 1.99 10.36
N VAL A 129 -1.02 3.19 10.92
CA VAL A 129 -0.63 3.37 12.32
C VAL A 129 -1.60 2.73 13.31
N VAL A 130 -2.87 2.58 12.94
CA VAL A 130 -3.87 1.89 13.78
C VAL A 130 -3.49 0.42 13.98
N ALA A 131 -3.11 -0.28 12.91
CA ALA A 131 -2.65 -1.67 13.00
C ALA A 131 -1.33 -1.78 13.79
N TRP A 132 -0.44 -0.81 13.66
CA TRP A 132 0.79 -0.72 14.44
C TRP A 132 0.51 -0.64 15.96
N GLN A 133 -0.41 0.24 16.34
CA GLN A 133 -0.84 0.38 17.74
C GLN A 133 -1.55 -0.87 18.26
N ASN A 134 -2.42 -1.49 17.44
CA ASN A 134 -3.12 -2.72 17.80
C ASN A 134 -2.15 -3.92 17.99
N ALA A 135 -1.00 -3.87 17.36
CA ALA A 135 0.09 -4.83 17.57
C ALA A 135 0.95 -4.50 18.80
N ASN A 136 0.57 -3.52 19.61
CA ASN A 136 1.28 -3.03 20.79
C ASN A 136 2.73 -2.58 20.50
N LEU A 137 2.97 -2.06 19.30
CA LEU A 137 4.28 -1.54 18.93
C LEU A 137 4.40 -0.06 19.33
N PRO A 138 5.61 0.39 19.71
CA PRO A 138 5.80 1.73 20.29
C PRO A 138 5.64 2.83 19.24
N LEU A 139 5.12 3.97 19.71
CA LEU A 139 5.15 5.24 19.00
C LEU A 139 6.09 6.21 19.71
N SER A 140 6.80 7.00 18.93
CA SER A 140 7.56 8.15 19.39
C SER A 140 6.70 9.41 19.32
N ARG A 141 6.94 10.37 20.20
CA ARG A 141 6.35 11.71 20.13
C ARG A 141 7.46 12.69 19.80
N SER A 142 7.19 13.63 18.90
CA SER A 142 8.08 14.77 18.75
C SER A 142 8.00 15.59 20.05
N GLN A 143 9.09 15.68 20.78
CA GLN A 143 9.16 16.65 21.86
C GLN A 143 9.05 18.03 21.19
N ALA A 144 8.01 18.78 21.53
CA ALA A 144 7.96 20.19 21.20
C ALA A 144 9.25 20.80 21.74
N GLY A 145 10.11 21.24 20.83
CA GLY A 145 11.37 21.89 21.23
C GLY A 145 11.07 23.05 22.18
N ASN A 146 11.71 22.98 23.31
CA ASN A 146 11.71 24.04 24.30
C ASN A 146 12.51 25.24 23.75
#